data_f55de871956d731c1022d2f6ab03669a
#
_entry.id   f55de871956d731c1022d2f6ab03669a
#
_cell.length_a   1.000
_cell.length_b   1.000
_cell.length_c   1.000
_cell.angle_alpha   90.00
_cell.angle_beta   90.00
_cell.angle_gamma   90.00
#
_symmetry.space_group_name_H-M   'P 1'
#
loop_
_entity.id
_entity.type
_entity.pdbx_description
1 polymer ?
#
loop_
_entity_poly.entity_id
_entity_poly.type
_entity_poly.pdbx_seq_one_letter_code
_entity_poly.pdbx_strand_id
1 'polypeptide(L)' 'MANLITVDPVICHGKPCIRGLRYPVENVLEWLASGMSTEEILADYPDLNKEDILASLAYAARLSHVKRFVRLVA' A
#
# COMPACT_ATOMS: atom_id res chain seq x y z
N MET A 1 15.41 -2.73 6.79
CA MET A 1 14.09 -3.13 6.35
C MET A 1 13.99 -3.09 4.84
N ALA A 2 13.41 -4.10 4.26
CA ALA A 2 13.29 -4.14 2.80
C ALA A 2 12.38 -3.02 2.30
N ASN A 3 12.75 -2.46 1.14
CA ASN A 3 11.93 -1.46 0.50
C ASN A 3 10.79 -2.14 -0.24
N LEU A 4 9.64 -2.19 0.40
CA LEU A 4 8.45 -2.76 -0.23
C LEU A 4 7.80 -1.78 -1.19
N ILE A 5 8.13 -0.49 -1.07
CA ILE A 5 7.59 0.53 -1.97
C ILE A 5 8.69 0.92 -2.94
N THR A 6 8.42 0.79 -4.22
CA THR A 6 9.39 1.12 -5.26
C THR A 6 8.84 2.18 -6.20
N VAL A 7 9.73 2.95 -6.80
CA VAL A 7 9.35 3.94 -7.80
C VAL A 7 10.18 3.66 -9.05
N ASP A 8 9.50 3.34 -10.14
CA ASP A 8 10.15 3.02 -11.40
C ASP A 8 9.42 3.80 -12.49
N PRO A 9 10.15 4.58 -13.31
CA PRO A 9 9.48 5.39 -14.36
C PRO A 9 8.67 4.56 -15.35
N VAL A 10 9.02 3.30 -15.52
CA VAL A 10 8.35 2.41 -16.47
C VAL A 10 7.11 1.76 -15.86
N ILE A 11 7.13 1.53 -14.54
CA ILE A 11 6.06 0.84 -13.84
C ILE A 11 5.16 1.87 -13.18
N CYS A 12 3.85 1.77 -13.40
CA CYS A 12 2.85 2.67 -12.82
C CYS A 12 3.16 4.15 -13.10
N HIS A 13 3.78 4.42 -14.25
CA HIS A 13 4.10 5.80 -14.68
C HIS A 13 4.92 6.55 -13.63
N GLY A 14 5.82 5.86 -12.95
CA GLY A 14 6.68 6.48 -11.94
C GLY A 14 6.03 6.69 -10.60
N LYS A 15 4.82 6.22 -10.39
CA LYS A 15 4.16 6.30 -9.09
C LYS A 15 4.71 5.24 -8.14
N PRO A 16 4.65 5.49 -6.83
CA PRO A 16 5.03 4.46 -5.87
C PRO A 16 4.19 3.20 -6.03
N CYS A 17 4.85 2.06 -6.10
CA CYS A 17 4.21 0.77 -6.31
C CYS A 17 4.72 -0.23 -5.28
N ILE A 18 3.97 -1.32 -5.13
CA ILE A 18 4.36 -2.41 -4.22
C ILE A 18 5.37 -3.31 -4.92
N ARG A 19 6.60 -3.34 -4.41
CA ARG A 19 7.65 -4.30 -4.81
C ARG A 19 7.82 -4.45 -6.33
N GLY A 20 7.64 -3.39 -7.10
CA GLY A 20 7.74 -3.49 -8.55
C GLY A 20 6.58 -4.21 -9.21
N LEU A 21 5.60 -4.68 -8.43
CA LEU A 21 4.34 -5.17 -8.98
C LEU A 21 3.55 -3.98 -9.48
N ARG A 22 2.62 -4.20 -10.35
CA ARG A 22 1.88 -3.08 -10.93
C ARG A 22 0.68 -2.67 -10.07
N TYR A 23 0.89 -2.64 -8.76
CA TYR A 23 -0.11 -2.19 -7.79
C TYR A 23 0.36 -0.87 -7.20
N PRO A 24 -0.17 0.27 -7.66
CA PRO A 24 0.20 1.56 -7.05
C PRO A 24 -0.24 1.61 -5.58
N VAL A 25 0.59 2.23 -4.76
CA VAL A 25 0.26 2.41 -3.34
C VAL A 25 -1.08 3.13 -3.19
N GLU A 26 -1.34 4.12 -4.06
CA GLU A 26 -2.60 4.87 -3.99
C GLU A 26 -3.82 3.96 -4.15
N ASN A 27 -3.72 2.90 -4.97
CA ASN A 27 -4.83 1.96 -5.12
C ASN A 27 -5.10 1.19 -3.84
N VAL A 28 -4.04 0.73 -3.18
CA VAL A 28 -4.18 0.04 -1.90
C VAL A 28 -4.86 0.94 -0.89
N LEU A 29 -4.45 2.19 -0.83
CA LEU A 29 -5.05 3.14 0.09
C LEU A 29 -6.51 3.40 -0.23
N GLU A 30 -6.86 3.46 -1.52
CA GLU A 30 -8.25 3.64 -1.92
C GLU A 30 -9.12 2.45 -1.54
N TRP A 31 -8.59 1.23 -1.68
CA TRP A 31 -9.34 0.04 -1.27
C TRP A 31 -9.65 0.09 0.21
N LEU A 32 -8.68 0.45 1.02
CA LEU A 32 -8.88 0.59 2.46
C LEU A 32 -9.88 1.69 2.77
N ALA A 33 -9.78 2.82 2.07
CA ALA A 33 -10.69 3.95 2.29
C ALA A 33 -12.11 3.61 1.89
N SER A 34 -12.29 2.67 0.96
CA SER A 34 -13.63 2.26 0.53
C SER A 34 -14.27 1.25 1.49
N GLY A 35 -13.53 0.83 2.51
CA GLY A 35 -14.07 -0.08 3.52
C GLY A 35 -13.60 -1.51 3.39
N MET A 36 -12.72 -1.83 2.45
CA MET A 36 -12.20 -3.18 2.35
C MET A 36 -11.26 -3.46 3.53
N SER A 37 -11.39 -4.66 4.10
CA SER A 37 -10.46 -5.10 5.13
C SER A 37 -9.19 -5.62 4.48
N THR A 38 -8.14 -5.76 5.30
CA THR A 38 -6.89 -6.35 4.81
C THR A 38 -7.14 -7.75 4.24
N GLU A 39 -7.93 -8.56 4.94
CA GLU A 39 -8.24 -9.92 4.47
C GLU A 39 -8.93 -9.90 3.11
N GLU A 40 -9.85 -8.97 2.90
CA GLU A 40 -10.55 -8.87 1.62
C GLU A 40 -9.59 -8.50 0.50
N ILE A 41 -8.70 -7.56 0.76
CA ILE A 41 -7.70 -7.15 -0.23
C ILE A 41 -6.80 -8.33 -0.60
N LEU A 42 -6.32 -9.06 0.40
CA LEU A 42 -5.42 -10.19 0.16
C LEU A 42 -6.13 -11.33 -0.56
N ALA A 43 -7.43 -11.49 -0.33
CA ALA A 43 -8.21 -12.51 -1.04
C ALA A 43 -8.38 -12.16 -2.52
N ASP A 44 -8.60 -10.88 -2.81
CA ASP A 44 -8.79 -10.42 -4.19
C ASP A 44 -7.48 -10.28 -4.96
N TYR A 45 -6.40 -10.00 -4.26
CA TYR A 45 -5.08 -9.74 -4.86
C TYR A 45 -4.03 -10.63 -4.21
N PRO A 46 -3.99 -11.92 -4.59
CA PRO A 46 -3.13 -12.90 -3.92
C PRO A 46 -1.63 -12.64 -4.06
N ASP A 47 -1.22 -11.75 -4.97
CA ASP A 47 0.18 -11.35 -5.09
C ASP A 47 0.63 -10.48 -3.93
N LEU A 48 -0.30 -9.92 -3.17
CA LEU A 48 0.00 -9.06 -2.04
C LEU A 48 0.01 -9.85 -0.75
N ASN A 49 0.76 -9.36 0.24
CA ASN A 49 0.75 -9.93 1.58
C ASN A 49 0.50 -8.81 2.59
N LYS A 50 0.38 -9.20 3.86
CA LYS A 50 0.06 -8.24 4.92
C LYS A 50 1.11 -7.15 5.02
N GLU A 51 2.38 -7.50 4.86
CA GLU A 51 3.45 -6.52 4.94
C GLU A 51 3.33 -5.44 3.86
N ASP A 52 2.84 -5.82 2.68
CA ASP A 52 2.64 -4.87 1.60
C ASP A 52 1.58 -3.83 1.99
N ILE A 53 0.51 -4.27 2.64
CA ILE A 53 -0.54 -3.35 3.09
C ILE A 53 0.00 -2.41 4.16
N LEU A 54 0.75 -2.96 5.14
CA LEU A 54 1.33 -2.15 6.19
C LEU A 54 2.35 -1.16 5.64
N ALA A 55 3.14 -1.57 4.65
CA ALA A 55 4.10 -0.67 4.02
C ALA A 55 3.40 0.49 3.30
N SER A 56 2.27 0.22 2.67
CA SER A 56 1.49 1.25 2.01
C SER A 56 0.98 2.29 3.02
N LEU A 57 0.48 1.81 4.14
CA LEU A 57 0.00 2.69 5.22
C LEU A 57 1.14 3.52 5.81
N ALA A 58 2.29 2.88 6.04
CA ALA A 58 3.45 3.58 6.58
C ALA A 58 3.96 4.66 5.61
N TYR A 59 3.93 4.36 4.31
CA TYR A 59 4.31 5.32 3.30
C TYR A 59 3.40 6.54 3.33
N ALA A 60 2.09 6.31 3.38
CA ALA A 60 1.11 7.39 3.46
C ALA A 60 1.28 8.21 4.74
N ALA A 61 1.54 7.53 5.85
CA ALA A 61 1.73 8.21 7.12
C ALA A 61 2.92 9.16 7.09
N ARG A 62 4.02 8.73 6.45
CA ARG A 62 5.19 9.60 6.33
C ARG A 62 4.90 10.85 5.51
N LEU A 63 4.16 10.69 4.42
CA LEU A 63 3.82 11.81 3.55
C LEU A 63 2.89 12.81 4.23
N SER A 64 1.98 12.30 5.05
CA SER A 64 0.96 13.14 5.70
C SER A 64 1.34 13.57 7.10
N HIS A 65 2.47 13.07 7.62
CA HIS A 65 2.92 13.33 8.99
C HIS A 65 1.94 12.83 10.05
N VAL A 66 1.16 11.80 9.72
CA VAL A 66 0.21 11.19 10.65
C VAL A 66 0.87 9.99 11.32
N LYS A 67 1.02 10.04 12.63
CA LYS A 67 1.74 8.99 13.37
C LYS A 67 0.89 7.78 13.70
N ARG A 68 -0.43 7.92 13.69
CA ARG A 68 -1.33 6.85 14.09
C ARG A 68 -2.24 6.38 12.96
N PHE A 69 -1.80 6.61 11.74
CA PHE A 69 -2.58 6.27 10.57
C PHE A 69 -2.98 4.80 10.56
N VAL A 70 -2.06 3.93 10.95
CA VAL A 70 -2.28 2.48 10.93
C VAL A 70 -3.42 2.06 11.87
N ARG A 71 -3.62 2.79 12.95
CA ARG A 71 -4.67 2.46 13.92
C ARG A 71 -6.07 2.63 13.36
N LEU A 72 -6.22 3.41 12.33
CA LEU A 72 -7.54 3.66 11.75
C LEU A 72 -8.09 2.44 11.03
N VAL A 73 -7.22 1.51 10.65
CA VAL A 73 -7.60 0.34 9.87
C VAL A 73 -7.16 -0.96 10.51
N ALA A 74 -6.68 -0.88 11.74
CA ALA A 74 -6.20 -2.07 12.45
C ALA A 74 -7.34 -2.91 12.97
#